data_e5f2fbdcf72b9a9a90a839099b02533f
#
_entry.id   e5f2fbdcf72b9a9a90a839099b02533f
#
_cell.length_a   1.000
_cell.length_b   1.000
_cell.length_c   1.000
_cell.angle_alpha   90.00
_cell.angle_beta   90.00
_cell.angle_gamma   90.00
#
_symmetry.space_group_name_H-M   'P 1'
#
loop_
_entity.id
_entity.type
_entity.pdbx_description
1 polymer ?
#
loop_
_entity_poly.entity_id
_entity_poly.type
_entity_poly.pdbx_seq_one_letter_code
_entity_poly.pdbx_strand_id
1 'polypeptide(L)'
;RPEFKHRNTVSFIIYFTSIFGGGMIPWYLMYSNVLGLKGSSLAIWIPALMSPFLVILMRTFIKGSVPDAISESAKIDGAGHVTIFLKIVLPVIGPGLATVGLFLAIGYWNDWYRSSMFSTSSKTWELQFYLYDLLNATQAMRQMAQNTNVSTADLPTESIKMAMAVVATGPVLLFYPFVQKYFVSGITVGAVKG
;
A
#
# COMPACT_ATOMS: atom_id res chain seq x y z
N ARG A 1 21.99 -1.24 10.75
CA ARG A 1 23.19 -1.82 11.39
C ARG A 1 24.20 -0.72 11.69
N PRO A 2 24.95 -0.81 12.80
CA PRO A 2 25.95 0.20 13.19
C PRO A 2 27.02 0.42 12.11
N GLU A 3 27.37 -0.62 11.38
CA GLU A 3 28.44 -0.62 10.37
C GLU A 3 28.07 0.13 9.09
N PHE A 4 26.77 0.34 8.82
CA PHE A 4 26.37 1.09 7.63
C PHE A 4 26.60 2.59 7.86
N LYS A 5 27.69 3.11 7.29
CA LYS A 5 28.17 4.49 7.47
C LYS A 5 27.09 5.55 7.18
N HIS A 6 26.26 5.33 6.15
CA HIS A 6 25.25 6.30 5.70
C HIS A 6 23.83 6.04 6.26
N ARG A 7 23.69 5.19 7.28
CA ARG A 7 22.38 4.81 7.85
C ARG A 7 21.51 5.99 8.27
N ASN A 8 22.13 7.00 8.87
CA ASN A 8 21.38 8.18 9.36
C ASN A 8 20.96 9.08 8.20
N THR A 9 21.81 9.27 7.21
CA THR A 9 21.52 10.06 6.00
C THR A 9 20.38 9.42 5.20
N VAL A 10 20.45 8.11 4.95
CA VAL A 10 19.37 7.39 4.24
C VAL A 10 18.05 7.46 5.03
N SER A 11 18.12 7.28 6.36
CA SER A 11 16.94 7.39 7.20
C SER A 11 16.34 8.79 7.21
N PHE A 12 17.20 9.81 7.24
CA PHE A 12 16.76 11.21 7.16
C PHE A 12 16.07 11.50 5.84
N ILE A 13 16.64 11.06 4.71
CA ILE A 13 16.03 11.25 3.38
C ILE A 13 14.64 10.59 3.35
N ILE A 14 14.51 9.33 3.79
CA ILE A 14 13.22 8.63 3.83
C ILE A 14 12.23 9.35 4.75
N TYR A 15 12.66 9.79 5.93
CA TYR A 15 11.82 10.53 6.85
C TYR A 15 11.40 11.89 6.29
N PHE A 16 12.34 12.61 5.67
CA PHE A 16 12.08 13.90 5.03
C PHE A 16 10.97 13.78 3.97
N THR A 17 11.03 12.77 3.11
CA THR A 17 9.99 12.55 2.08
C THR A 17 8.62 12.18 2.67
N SER A 18 8.53 11.76 3.93
CA SER A 18 7.25 11.53 4.60
C SER A 18 6.59 12.82 5.11
N ILE A 19 7.38 13.84 5.38
CA ILE A 19 6.91 15.13 5.93
C ILE A 19 6.71 16.15 4.80
N PHE A 20 7.66 16.19 3.86
CA PHE A 20 7.64 17.14 2.75
C PHE A 20 7.15 16.47 1.47
N GLY A 21 5.90 16.75 1.10
CA GLY A 21 5.36 16.38 -0.21
C GLY A 21 5.33 17.59 -1.13
N GLY A 22 5.69 17.41 -2.40
CA GLY A 22 5.60 18.45 -3.43
C GLY A 22 4.16 18.82 -3.82
N GLY A 23 3.18 18.07 -3.32
CA GLY A 23 1.77 18.20 -3.69
C GLY A 23 1.40 17.39 -4.93
N MET A 24 0.11 17.39 -5.25
CA MET A 24 -0.47 16.58 -6.32
C MET A 24 0.06 16.97 -7.71
N ILE A 25 0.14 18.25 -8.00
CA ILE A 25 0.51 18.74 -9.34
C ILE A 25 1.97 18.39 -9.70
N PRO A 26 2.99 18.74 -8.90
CA PRO A 26 4.36 18.32 -9.14
C PRO A 26 4.54 16.80 -9.22
N TRP A 27 3.83 16.06 -8.36
CA TRP A 27 3.84 14.61 -8.40
C TRP A 27 3.28 14.07 -9.72
N TYR A 28 2.13 14.55 -10.18
CA TYR A 28 1.55 14.18 -11.47
C TYR A 28 2.48 14.51 -12.64
N LEU A 29 3.02 15.74 -12.68
CA LEU A 29 3.91 16.20 -13.75
C LEU A 29 5.20 15.41 -13.83
N MET A 30 5.76 15.00 -12.67
CA MET A 30 6.95 14.16 -12.62
C MET A 30 6.71 12.83 -13.34
N TYR A 31 5.63 12.12 -13.01
CA TYR A 31 5.35 10.81 -13.61
C TYR A 31 4.82 10.91 -15.04
N SER A 32 3.97 11.89 -15.33
CA SER A 32 3.37 12.02 -16.66
C SER A 32 4.31 12.64 -17.71
N ASN A 33 5.01 13.72 -17.36
CA ASN A 33 5.78 14.50 -18.32
C ASN A 33 7.28 14.19 -18.26
N VAL A 34 7.88 14.17 -17.05
CA VAL A 34 9.32 13.94 -16.91
C VAL A 34 9.67 12.48 -17.19
N LEU A 35 8.92 11.55 -16.62
CA LEU A 35 9.13 10.11 -16.82
C LEU A 35 8.36 9.55 -18.02
N GLY A 36 7.43 10.30 -18.61
CA GLY A 36 6.66 9.90 -19.79
C GLY A 36 5.77 8.67 -19.58
N LEU A 37 5.33 8.39 -18.34
CA LEU A 37 4.63 7.16 -17.98
C LEU A 37 3.11 7.27 -18.08
N LYS A 38 2.54 8.41 -18.48
CA LYS A 38 1.08 8.59 -18.62
C LYS A 38 0.48 7.54 -19.56
N GLY A 39 -0.58 6.89 -19.10
CA GLY A 39 -1.24 5.80 -19.85
C GLY A 39 -0.58 4.42 -19.70
N SER A 40 0.55 4.34 -18.99
CA SER A 40 1.21 3.08 -18.66
C SER A 40 0.83 2.60 -17.26
N SER A 41 0.68 1.30 -17.06
CA SER A 41 0.50 0.70 -15.73
C SER A 41 1.67 0.99 -14.79
N LEU A 42 2.85 1.29 -15.32
CA LEU A 42 4.02 1.67 -14.52
C LEU A 42 3.80 2.98 -13.75
N ALA A 43 3.01 3.93 -14.28
CA ALA A 43 2.67 5.15 -13.57
C ALA A 43 1.84 4.90 -12.30
N ILE A 44 1.11 3.79 -12.26
CA ILE A 44 0.32 3.37 -11.10
C ILE A 44 1.21 2.64 -10.10
N TRP A 45 2.10 1.75 -10.55
CA TRP A 45 2.87 0.87 -9.68
C TRP A 45 4.13 1.52 -9.10
N ILE A 46 4.89 2.30 -9.88
CA ILE A 46 6.16 2.89 -9.43
C ILE A 46 5.99 3.78 -8.18
N PRO A 47 5.00 4.70 -8.11
CA PRO A 47 4.81 5.52 -6.92
C PRO A 47 4.50 4.71 -5.65
N ALA A 48 3.97 3.50 -5.83
CA ALA A 48 3.55 2.62 -4.75
C ALA A 48 4.64 1.67 -4.25
N LEU A 49 5.77 1.54 -4.98
CA LEU A 49 6.86 0.63 -4.61
C LEU A 49 7.52 0.99 -3.27
N MET A 50 7.47 2.25 -2.87
CA MET A 50 8.11 2.71 -1.65
C MET A 50 7.15 3.57 -0.82
N SER A 51 6.88 3.12 0.40
CA SER A 51 6.17 3.89 1.42
C SER A 51 7.14 4.23 2.56
N PRO A 52 7.48 5.52 2.77
CA PRO A 52 8.33 5.94 3.89
C PRO A 52 7.81 5.46 5.24
N PHE A 53 6.49 5.49 5.44
CA PHE A 53 5.84 4.99 6.65
C PHE A 53 6.13 3.51 6.89
N LEU A 54 5.97 2.65 5.87
CA LEU A 54 6.20 1.21 6.00
C LEU A 54 7.68 0.87 6.20
N VAL A 55 8.58 1.66 5.61
CA VAL A 55 10.04 1.53 5.84
C VAL A 55 10.38 1.85 7.29
N ILE A 56 9.84 2.95 7.85
CA ILE A 56 10.05 3.33 9.25
C ILE A 56 9.45 2.29 10.19
N LEU A 57 8.23 1.84 9.92
CA LEU A 57 7.54 0.80 10.69
C LEU A 57 8.40 -0.48 10.74
N MET A 58 8.84 -0.97 9.58
CA MET A 58 9.66 -2.18 9.50
C MET A 58 11.01 -2.02 10.18
N ARG A 59 11.66 -0.85 10.04
CA ARG A 59 12.90 -0.54 10.77
C ARG A 59 12.72 -0.60 12.28
N THR A 60 11.64 -0.02 12.79
CA THR A 60 11.31 -0.03 14.22
C THR A 60 11.05 -1.45 14.71
N PHE A 61 10.31 -2.23 13.94
CA PHE A 61 10.04 -3.62 14.25
C PHE A 61 11.32 -4.46 14.29
N ILE A 62 12.18 -4.34 13.30
CA ILE A 62 13.48 -5.05 13.25
C ILE A 62 14.34 -4.70 14.48
N LYS A 63 14.42 -3.40 14.82
CA LYS A 63 15.20 -2.94 15.98
C LYS A 63 14.67 -3.50 17.30
N GLY A 64 13.37 -3.67 17.43
CA GLY A 64 12.74 -4.24 18.63
C GLY A 64 12.79 -5.76 18.72
N SER A 65 12.80 -6.45 17.57
CA SER A 65 12.66 -7.92 17.51
C SER A 65 14.00 -8.65 17.35
N VAL A 66 15.04 -7.99 16.84
CA VAL A 66 16.36 -8.61 16.58
C VAL A 66 17.41 -7.93 17.43
N PRO A 67 17.78 -8.51 18.59
CA PRO A 67 18.89 -8.00 19.41
C PRO A 67 20.22 -8.02 18.65
N ASP A 68 21.03 -6.97 18.81
CA ASP A 68 22.33 -6.85 18.15
C ASP A 68 23.27 -8.03 18.51
N ALA A 69 23.18 -8.56 19.75
CA ALA A 69 23.96 -9.70 20.21
C ALA A 69 23.84 -10.95 19.33
N ILE A 70 22.65 -11.22 18.76
CA ILE A 70 22.45 -12.38 17.86
C ILE A 70 23.25 -12.18 16.57
N SER A 71 23.25 -10.97 16.04
CA SER A 71 24.01 -10.65 14.83
C SER A 71 25.52 -10.64 15.07
N GLU A 72 25.96 -10.24 16.26
CA GLU A 72 27.36 -10.24 16.67
C GLU A 72 27.90 -11.66 16.87
N SER A 73 27.17 -12.51 17.57
CA SER A 73 27.53 -13.93 17.72
C SER A 73 27.67 -14.64 16.38
N ALA A 74 26.71 -14.44 15.48
CA ALA A 74 26.78 -15.04 14.13
C ALA A 74 27.98 -14.55 13.30
N LYS A 75 28.46 -13.33 13.53
CA LYS A 75 29.71 -12.82 12.90
C LYS A 75 30.95 -13.48 13.47
N ILE A 76 31.00 -13.71 14.78
CA ILE A 76 32.09 -14.44 15.43
C ILE A 76 32.19 -15.86 14.84
N ASP A 77 31.02 -16.49 14.55
CA ASP A 77 30.94 -17.78 13.86
C ASP A 77 31.26 -17.71 12.37
N GLY A 78 31.71 -16.55 11.85
CA GLY A 78 32.11 -16.39 10.45
C GLY A 78 30.96 -16.18 9.46
N ALA A 79 29.73 -15.95 9.92
CA ALA A 79 28.59 -15.74 9.02
C ALA A 79 28.65 -14.36 8.31
N GLY A 80 28.57 -14.37 6.99
CA GLY A 80 28.49 -13.15 6.19
C GLY A 80 27.16 -12.42 6.36
N HIS A 81 27.13 -11.12 6.02
CA HIS A 81 25.94 -10.25 6.20
C HIS A 81 24.67 -10.78 5.52
N VAL A 82 24.78 -11.38 4.32
CA VAL A 82 23.64 -11.96 3.60
C VAL A 82 23.12 -13.19 4.33
N THR A 83 23.98 -14.03 4.84
CA THR A 83 23.62 -15.22 5.62
C THR A 83 22.88 -14.84 6.90
N ILE A 84 23.39 -13.85 7.63
CA ILE A 84 22.74 -13.31 8.84
C ILE A 84 21.34 -12.78 8.49
N PHE A 85 21.23 -12.01 7.40
CA PHE A 85 19.93 -11.47 6.99
C PHE A 85 18.94 -12.58 6.65
N LEU A 86 19.32 -13.52 5.78
CA LEU A 86 18.40 -14.54 5.28
C LEU A 86 18.07 -15.63 6.31
N LYS A 87 19.06 -16.06 7.11
CA LYS A 87 18.89 -17.19 8.02
C LYS A 87 18.49 -16.80 9.45
N ILE A 88 18.79 -15.57 9.86
CA ILE A 88 18.51 -15.13 11.23
C ILE A 88 17.47 -14.02 11.25
N VAL A 89 17.72 -12.91 10.55
CA VAL A 89 16.86 -11.73 10.62
C VAL A 89 15.49 -12.01 9.97
N LEU A 90 15.51 -12.51 8.73
CA LEU A 90 14.29 -12.70 7.94
C LEU A 90 13.25 -13.61 8.60
N PRO A 91 13.61 -14.77 9.20
CA PRO A 91 12.64 -15.60 9.91
C PRO A 91 12.05 -14.91 11.16
N VAL A 92 12.88 -14.17 11.92
CA VAL A 92 12.43 -13.47 13.13
C VAL A 92 11.46 -12.35 12.82
N ILE A 93 11.66 -11.64 11.71
CA ILE A 93 10.79 -10.52 11.32
C ILE A 93 9.57 -10.94 10.50
N GLY A 94 9.30 -12.22 10.35
CA GLY A 94 8.14 -12.76 9.63
C GLY A 94 6.82 -12.07 9.95
N PRO A 95 6.44 -11.89 11.24
CA PRO A 95 5.21 -11.18 11.62
C PRO A 95 5.19 -9.72 11.15
N GLY A 96 6.32 -9.02 11.22
CA GLY A 96 6.44 -7.66 10.70
C GLY A 96 6.29 -7.58 9.19
N LEU A 97 6.85 -8.55 8.45
CA LEU A 97 6.68 -8.66 6.99
C LEU A 97 5.23 -8.94 6.62
N ALA A 98 4.54 -9.80 7.37
CA ALA A 98 3.12 -10.07 7.16
C ALA A 98 2.27 -8.81 7.38
N THR A 99 2.58 -8.02 8.41
CA THR A 99 1.90 -6.75 8.69
C THR A 99 2.12 -5.73 7.56
N VAL A 100 3.37 -5.54 7.13
CA VAL A 100 3.71 -4.64 6.02
C VAL A 100 3.05 -5.13 4.72
N GLY A 101 3.11 -6.42 4.44
CA GLY A 101 2.46 -7.04 3.29
C GLY A 101 0.95 -6.80 3.26
N LEU A 102 0.28 -6.86 4.42
CA LEU A 102 -1.13 -6.55 4.52
C LEU A 102 -1.43 -5.09 4.22
N PHE A 103 -0.68 -4.14 4.81
CA PHE A 103 -0.87 -2.72 4.51
C PHE A 103 -0.70 -2.42 3.03
N LEU A 104 0.30 -3.05 2.39
CA LEU A 104 0.48 -2.94 0.95
C LEU A 104 -0.69 -3.54 0.16
N ALA A 105 -1.13 -4.75 0.52
CA ALA A 105 -2.23 -5.42 -0.16
C ALA A 105 -3.54 -4.60 -0.07
N ILE A 106 -3.89 -4.10 1.12
CA ILE A 106 -5.06 -3.23 1.31
C ILE A 106 -4.88 -1.91 0.57
N GLY A 107 -3.69 -1.31 0.61
CA GLY A 107 -3.38 -0.07 -0.08
C GLY A 107 -3.55 -0.20 -1.59
N TYR A 108 -3.04 -1.26 -2.19
CA TYR A 108 -3.21 -1.55 -3.61
C TYR A 108 -4.64 -1.93 -3.97
N TRP A 109 -5.30 -2.71 -3.13
CA TRP A 109 -6.70 -3.08 -3.35
C TRP A 109 -7.62 -1.86 -3.40
N ASN A 110 -7.41 -0.87 -2.55
CA ASN A 110 -8.26 0.31 -2.45
C ASN A 110 -7.80 1.48 -3.35
N ASP A 111 -6.83 1.28 -4.21
CA ASP A 111 -6.29 2.36 -5.03
C ASP A 111 -7.14 2.62 -6.26
N TRP A 112 -7.94 3.64 -6.19
CA TRP A 112 -8.66 4.22 -7.33
C TRP A 112 -8.00 5.50 -7.84
N TYR A 113 -7.24 6.17 -6.96
CA TYR A 113 -6.75 7.53 -7.21
C TYR A 113 -5.64 7.57 -8.25
N ARG A 114 -4.65 6.65 -8.17
CA ARG A 114 -3.57 6.60 -9.17
C ARG A 114 -4.11 6.21 -10.54
N SER A 115 -5.04 5.27 -10.60
CA SER A 115 -5.73 4.94 -11.85
C SER A 115 -6.48 6.14 -12.44
N SER A 116 -7.19 6.94 -11.63
CA SER A 116 -7.89 8.13 -12.10
C SER A 116 -6.95 9.20 -12.68
N MET A 117 -5.73 9.28 -12.15
CA MET A 117 -4.75 10.28 -12.58
C MET A 117 -3.98 9.88 -13.83
N PHE A 118 -3.59 8.61 -13.95
CA PHE A 118 -2.63 8.18 -14.96
C PHE A 118 -3.23 7.32 -16.07
N SER A 119 -4.37 6.67 -15.84
CA SER A 119 -4.98 5.83 -16.86
C SER A 119 -5.63 6.65 -17.96
N THR A 120 -5.30 6.34 -19.22
CA THR A 120 -5.88 6.95 -20.41
C THR A 120 -6.84 6.00 -21.15
N SER A 121 -6.91 4.75 -20.73
CA SER A 121 -7.75 3.70 -21.35
C SER A 121 -8.33 2.79 -20.28
N SER A 122 -9.56 2.33 -20.50
CA SER A 122 -10.23 1.37 -19.62
C SER A 122 -9.50 0.03 -19.48
N LYS A 123 -8.59 -0.29 -20.40
CA LYS A 123 -7.74 -1.49 -20.32
C LYS A 123 -6.74 -1.47 -19.17
N THR A 124 -6.39 -0.29 -18.66
CA THR A 124 -5.42 -0.09 -17.58
C THR A 124 -6.09 0.29 -16.26
N TRP A 125 -7.42 0.25 -16.20
CA TRP A 125 -8.15 0.59 -14.98
C TRP A 125 -8.01 -0.51 -13.93
N GLU A 126 -7.72 -0.09 -12.72
CA GLU A 126 -7.84 -0.95 -11.55
C GLU A 126 -9.30 -1.10 -11.14
N LEU A 127 -9.64 -2.21 -10.48
CA LEU A 127 -11.02 -2.53 -10.12
C LEU A 127 -11.70 -1.39 -9.33
N GLN A 128 -11.03 -0.82 -8.36
CA GLN A 128 -11.61 0.25 -7.53
C GLN A 128 -11.89 1.52 -8.33
N PHE A 129 -11.05 1.85 -9.30
CA PHE A 129 -11.31 2.97 -10.19
C PHE A 129 -12.48 2.68 -11.13
N TYR A 130 -12.58 1.46 -11.66
CA TYR A 130 -13.73 1.06 -12.47
C TYR A 130 -15.05 1.16 -11.69
N LEU A 131 -15.06 0.70 -10.44
CA LEU A 131 -16.24 0.81 -9.56
C LEU A 131 -16.58 2.27 -9.26
N TYR A 132 -15.56 3.10 -8.99
CA TYR A 132 -15.73 4.53 -8.76
C TYR A 132 -16.32 5.25 -9.99
N ASP A 133 -15.81 4.95 -11.17
CA ASP A 133 -16.33 5.53 -12.43
C ASP A 133 -17.77 5.09 -12.70
N LEU A 134 -18.09 3.82 -12.51
CA LEU A 134 -19.46 3.29 -12.65
C LEU A 134 -20.43 3.96 -11.67
N LEU A 135 -19.98 4.21 -10.42
CA LEU A 135 -20.80 4.92 -9.44
C LEU A 135 -21.09 6.36 -9.88
N ASN A 136 -20.07 7.08 -10.36
CA ASN A 136 -20.22 8.44 -10.84
C ASN A 136 -21.13 8.51 -12.09
N ALA A 137 -20.96 7.59 -13.03
CA ALA A 137 -21.83 7.50 -14.22
C ALA A 137 -23.29 7.26 -13.81
N THR A 138 -23.53 6.36 -12.88
CA THR A 138 -24.87 6.07 -12.35
C THR A 138 -25.50 7.29 -11.68
N GLN A 139 -24.72 8.04 -10.90
CA GLN A 139 -25.20 9.27 -10.26
C GLN A 139 -25.48 10.38 -11.28
N ALA A 140 -24.62 10.54 -12.29
CA ALA A 140 -24.83 11.51 -13.37
C ALA A 140 -26.11 11.19 -14.17
N MET A 141 -26.37 9.92 -14.50
CA MET A 141 -27.60 9.50 -15.15
C MET A 141 -28.83 9.85 -14.32
N ARG A 142 -28.79 9.63 -13.00
CA ARG A 142 -29.87 9.98 -12.08
C ARG A 142 -30.15 11.48 -12.06
N GLN A 143 -29.10 12.31 -12.02
CA GLN A 143 -29.23 13.76 -12.05
C GLN A 143 -29.82 14.25 -13.37
N MET A 144 -29.37 13.69 -14.51
CA MET A 144 -29.92 14.02 -15.82
C MET A 144 -31.41 13.66 -15.92
N ALA A 145 -31.80 12.48 -15.44
CA ALA A 145 -33.21 12.05 -15.46
C ALA A 145 -34.09 12.95 -14.58
N GLN A 146 -33.59 13.39 -13.40
CA GLN A 146 -34.30 14.35 -12.53
C GLN A 146 -34.50 15.71 -13.24
N ASN A 147 -33.50 16.20 -13.96
CA ASN A 147 -33.54 17.48 -14.66
C ASN A 147 -34.44 17.45 -15.90
N THR A 148 -34.67 16.26 -16.49
CA THR A 148 -35.49 16.08 -17.70
C THR A 148 -36.89 15.55 -17.41
N ASN A 149 -37.30 15.47 -16.13
CA ASN A 149 -38.56 14.87 -15.69
C ASN A 149 -38.80 13.43 -16.21
N VAL A 150 -37.71 12.72 -16.51
CA VAL A 150 -37.80 11.30 -16.86
C VAL A 150 -37.90 10.48 -15.57
N SER A 151 -38.75 9.47 -15.54
CA SER A 151 -38.89 8.59 -14.38
C SER A 151 -37.54 7.92 -14.07
N THR A 152 -37.05 8.08 -12.85
CA THR A 152 -35.85 7.40 -12.35
C THR A 152 -36.17 6.03 -11.73
N ALA A 153 -37.46 5.63 -11.71
CA ALA A 153 -37.89 4.41 -11.03
C ALA A 153 -37.27 3.13 -11.62
N ASP A 154 -36.96 3.15 -12.92
CA ASP A 154 -36.40 1.98 -13.64
C ASP A 154 -34.86 1.94 -13.61
N LEU A 155 -34.19 2.94 -13.03
CA LEU A 155 -32.73 2.94 -12.93
C LEU A 155 -32.25 2.10 -11.71
N PRO A 156 -31.59 0.96 -11.91
CA PRO A 156 -31.19 0.05 -10.82
C PRO A 156 -30.01 0.58 -9.98
N THR A 157 -30.04 1.86 -9.62
CA THR A 157 -28.94 2.56 -8.96
C THR A 157 -28.57 1.96 -7.61
N GLU A 158 -29.56 1.57 -6.81
CA GLU A 158 -29.31 0.97 -5.50
C GLU A 158 -28.79 -0.47 -5.62
N SER A 159 -29.31 -1.25 -6.56
CA SER A 159 -28.81 -2.61 -6.83
C SER A 159 -27.36 -2.59 -7.31
N ILE A 160 -27.01 -1.63 -8.18
CA ILE A 160 -25.61 -1.44 -8.62
C ILE A 160 -24.70 -1.10 -7.43
N LYS A 161 -25.10 -0.17 -6.57
CA LYS A 161 -24.31 0.18 -5.37
C LYS A 161 -24.08 -1.02 -4.45
N MET A 162 -25.13 -1.82 -4.21
CA MET A 162 -25.01 -3.02 -3.37
C MET A 162 -24.10 -4.07 -4.01
N ALA A 163 -24.20 -4.30 -5.31
CA ALA A 163 -23.33 -5.21 -6.04
C ALA A 163 -21.85 -4.73 -5.97
N MET A 164 -21.63 -3.43 -6.17
CA MET A 164 -20.31 -2.84 -6.07
C MET A 164 -19.70 -2.98 -4.65
N ALA A 165 -20.50 -2.78 -3.60
CA ALA A 165 -20.07 -2.98 -2.23
C ALA A 165 -19.61 -4.43 -1.99
N VAL A 166 -20.35 -5.41 -2.50
CA VAL A 166 -19.98 -6.84 -2.39
C VAL A 166 -18.70 -7.13 -3.17
N VAL A 167 -18.54 -6.64 -4.38
CA VAL A 167 -17.32 -6.82 -5.19
C VAL A 167 -16.11 -6.15 -4.55
N ALA A 168 -16.27 -4.95 -3.99
CA ALA A 168 -15.19 -4.21 -3.35
C ALA A 168 -14.74 -4.86 -2.03
N THR A 169 -15.68 -5.38 -1.22
CA THR A 169 -15.38 -5.90 0.13
C THR A 169 -15.15 -7.41 0.17
N GLY A 170 -15.78 -8.16 -0.74
CA GLY A 170 -15.75 -9.63 -0.75
C GLY A 170 -14.35 -10.23 -0.66
N PRO A 171 -13.41 -9.87 -1.56
CA PRO A 171 -12.05 -10.41 -1.51
C PRO A 171 -11.32 -10.07 -0.21
N VAL A 172 -11.50 -8.86 0.33
CA VAL A 172 -10.86 -8.45 1.59
C VAL A 172 -11.35 -9.32 2.75
N LEU A 173 -12.66 -9.60 2.81
CA LEU A 173 -13.25 -10.48 3.81
C LEU A 173 -12.73 -11.92 3.70
N LEU A 174 -12.51 -12.41 2.48
CA LEU A 174 -11.95 -13.76 2.27
C LEU A 174 -10.49 -13.85 2.70
N PHE A 175 -9.71 -12.79 2.55
CA PHE A 175 -8.30 -12.75 2.99
C PHE A 175 -8.15 -12.53 4.50
N TYR A 176 -9.14 -11.96 5.18
CA TYR A 176 -9.06 -11.62 6.60
C TYR A 176 -8.63 -12.78 7.52
N PRO A 177 -9.19 -14.01 7.42
CA PRO A 177 -8.80 -15.12 8.30
C PRO A 177 -7.32 -15.52 8.17
N PHE A 178 -6.75 -15.37 6.96
CA PHE A 178 -5.34 -15.68 6.71
C PHE A 178 -4.40 -14.67 7.37
N VAL A 179 -4.85 -13.44 7.49
CA VAL A 179 -4.05 -12.32 8.01
C VAL A 179 -4.19 -12.19 9.52
N GLN A 180 -5.36 -12.50 10.07
CA GLN A 180 -5.68 -12.38 11.49
C GLN A 180 -4.65 -13.07 12.39
N LYS A 181 -4.18 -14.28 12.02
CA LYS A 181 -3.18 -15.02 12.79
C LYS A 181 -1.84 -14.28 12.95
N TYR A 182 -1.47 -13.45 11.97
CA TYR A 182 -0.23 -12.68 12.02
C TYR A 182 -0.39 -11.35 12.79
N PHE A 183 -1.60 -10.79 12.80
CA PHE A 183 -1.93 -9.58 13.54
C PHE A 183 -1.83 -9.79 15.06
N VAL A 184 -2.39 -10.87 15.54
CA VAL A 184 -2.37 -11.19 16.98
C VAL A 184 -0.93 -11.34 17.48
N SER A 185 -0.03 -11.93 16.68
CA SER A 185 1.38 -12.11 17.04
C SER A 185 2.21 -10.83 16.92
N GLY A 186 1.88 -9.92 15.98
CA GLY A 186 2.68 -8.72 15.71
C GLY A 186 2.40 -7.55 16.66
N ILE A 187 1.15 -7.38 17.08
CA ILE A 187 0.74 -6.26 17.95
C ILE A 187 1.15 -6.52 19.41
N THR A 188 1.13 -7.77 19.85
CA THR A 188 1.49 -8.14 21.23
C THR A 188 2.97 -7.93 21.53
N VAL A 189 3.87 -8.08 20.56
CA VAL A 189 5.31 -7.84 20.74
C VAL A 189 5.63 -6.35 20.97
N GLY A 190 4.81 -5.44 20.45
CA GLY A 190 4.95 -4.00 20.68
C GLY A 190 4.36 -3.49 21.99
N ALA A 191 3.38 -4.20 22.54
CA ALA A 191 2.63 -3.79 23.74
C ALA A 191 3.23 -4.26 25.07
N VAL A 192 4.16 -5.22 25.07
CA VAL A 192 4.71 -5.85 26.31
C VAL A 192 6.01 -5.16 26.79
N LYS A 193 6.45 -4.07 26.16
CA LYS A 193 7.58 -3.24 26.64
C LYS A 193 7.07 -1.89 27.15
N GLY A 194 6.13 -1.93 28.07
CA GLY A 194 5.80 -0.83 28.97
C GLY A 194 6.20 -1.19 30.38
#